data_7c703f93dabe4a63d74ba282d48a0994
#
_entry.id   7c703f93dabe4a63d74ba282d48a0994
#
_cell.length_a   1.000
_cell.length_b   1.000
_cell.length_c   1.000
_cell.angle_alpha   90.00
_cell.angle_beta   90.00
_cell.angle_gamma   90.00
#
_symmetry.space_group_name_H-M   'P 1'
#
loop_
_entity.id
_entity.type
_entity.pdbx_description
1 polymer ?
#
loop_
_entity_poly.entity_id
_entity_poly.type
_entity_poly.pdbx_seq_one_letter_code
_entity_poly.pdbx_strand_id
1 'polypeptide(L)'
;MKKLLNPIEFFNDKKLLIANIIIFVIGTTVSVLMCANFESPIDLHFDSKIVPLQTILGNTIATISLFIVFFISGKLINKKTRWIDCLNLALYTRILFYFLSLINITSFFSSQTSALETTNDLDSLNKIDLADMIIGYSFVFIFFAF
;
A
#
# COMPACT_ATOMS: atom_id res chain seq x y z
N MET A 1 -18.64 -5.32 14.04
CA MET A 1 -17.56 -4.34 13.97
C MET A 1 -16.35 -4.69 14.86
N LYS A 2 -16.47 -5.04 16.15
CA LYS A 2 -15.30 -5.37 17.03
C LYS A 2 -14.33 -6.42 16.45
N LYS A 3 -14.81 -7.45 15.73
CA LYS A 3 -13.96 -8.49 15.10
C LYS A 3 -13.09 -7.98 13.95
N LEU A 4 -13.53 -6.95 13.25
CA LEU A 4 -12.77 -6.33 12.15
C LEU A 4 -11.71 -5.35 12.67
N LEU A 5 -11.99 -4.69 13.81
CA LEU A 5 -11.07 -3.71 14.40
C LEU A 5 -9.94 -4.37 15.19
N ASN A 6 -10.14 -5.58 15.73
CA ASN A 6 -9.11 -6.33 16.45
C ASN A 6 -9.12 -7.81 16.02
N PRO A 7 -8.67 -8.13 14.81
CA PRO A 7 -8.70 -9.50 14.30
C PRO A 7 -7.76 -10.44 15.07
N ILE A 8 -6.69 -9.93 15.67
CA ILE A 8 -5.67 -10.72 16.39
C ILE A 8 -6.28 -11.38 17.63
N GLU A 9 -7.24 -10.74 18.29
CA GLU A 9 -7.89 -11.28 19.50
C GLU A 9 -8.92 -12.38 19.20
N PHE A 10 -9.61 -12.28 18.05
CA PHE A 10 -10.76 -13.12 17.72
C PHE A 10 -10.46 -14.32 16.83
N PHE A 11 -9.36 -14.28 16.07
CA PHE A 11 -9.01 -15.35 15.15
C PHE A 11 -7.80 -16.16 15.65
N ASN A 12 -7.79 -17.45 15.31
CA ASN A 12 -6.62 -18.29 15.55
C ASN A 12 -5.42 -17.75 14.75
N ASP A 13 -4.27 -17.57 15.39
CA ASP A 13 -3.04 -16.99 14.83
C ASP A 13 -2.66 -17.59 13.46
N LYS A 14 -2.75 -18.91 13.33
CA LYS A 14 -2.41 -19.61 12.08
C LYS A 14 -3.40 -19.30 10.94
N LYS A 15 -4.71 -19.26 11.26
CA LYS A 15 -5.74 -18.94 10.26
C LYS A 15 -5.63 -17.49 9.81
N LEU A 16 -5.36 -16.58 10.76
CA LEU A 16 -5.15 -15.18 10.47
C LEU A 16 -3.91 -14.97 9.59
N LEU A 17 -2.81 -15.65 9.90
CA LEU A 17 -1.58 -15.57 9.10
C LEU A 17 -1.81 -16.06 7.67
N ILE A 18 -2.49 -17.20 7.49
CA ILE A 18 -2.79 -17.72 6.15
C ILE A 18 -3.66 -16.72 5.37
N ALA A 19 -4.71 -16.18 6.01
CA ALA A 19 -5.57 -15.19 5.37
C ALA A 19 -4.78 -13.93 4.95
N ASN A 20 -3.92 -13.43 5.83
CA ASN A 20 -3.09 -12.26 5.54
C ASN A 20 -2.07 -12.52 4.41
N ILE A 21 -1.49 -13.71 4.34
CA ILE A 21 -0.60 -14.09 3.23
C ILE A 21 -1.37 -14.16 1.91
N ILE A 22 -2.57 -14.72 1.90
CA ILE A 22 -3.41 -14.76 0.69
C ILE A 22 -3.74 -13.33 0.25
N ILE A 23 -4.14 -12.46 1.18
CA ILE A 23 -4.42 -11.05 0.88
C ILE A 23 -3.16 -10.33 0.38
N PHE A 24 -1.98 -10.62 0.93
CA PHE A 24 -0.72 -10.06 0.48
C PHE A 24 -0.42 -10.44 -0.98
N VAL A 25 -0.61 -11.71 -1.36
CA VAL A 25 -0.39 -12.16 -2.75
C VAL A 25 -1.39 -11.49 -3.71
N ILE A 26 -2.68 -11.49 -3.35
CA ILE A 26 -3.73 -10.85 -4.17
C ILE A 26 -3.47 -9.35 -4.26
N GLY A 27 -3.19 -8.69 -3.14
CA GLY A 27 -2.94 -7.25 -3.09
C GLY A 27 -1.71 -6.83 -3.90
N THR A 28 -0.62 -7.60 -3.83
CA THR A 28 0.57 -7.36 -4.65
C THR A 28 0.25 -7.53 -6.15
N THR A 29 -0.55 -8.52 -6.52
CA THR A 29 -0.98 -8.72 -7.91
C THR A 29 -1.83 -7.53 -8.39
N VAL A 30 -2.77 -7.07 -7.57
CA VAL A 30 -3.58 -5.88 -7.87
C VAL A 30 -2.70 -4.65 -8.02
N SER A 31 -1.71 -4.45 -7.16
CA SER A 31 -0.79 -3.32 -7.24
C SER A 31 0.01 -3.31 -8.54
N VAL A 32 0.49 -4.48 -8.99
CA VAL A 32 1.15 -4.62 -10.30
C VAL A 32 0.20 -4.21 -11.44
N LEU A 33 -1.06 -4.64 -11.39
CA LEU A 33 -2.05 -4.31 -12.42
C LEU A 33 -2.43 -2.82 -12.43
N MET A 34 -2.40 -2.18 -11.25
CA MET A 34 -2.72 -0.75 -11.08
C MET A 34 -1.50 0.18 -11.22
N CYS A 35 -0.36 -0.33 -11.65
CA CYS A 35 0.87 0.44 -11.79
C CYS A 35 1.32 1.13 -10.49
N ALA A 36 1.08 0.46 -9.35
CA ALA A 36 1.41 0.95 -8.02
C ALA A 36 2.69 0.31 -7.49
N ASN A 37 3.67 1.13 -7.13
CA ASN A 37 4.93 0.70 -6.52
C ASN A 37 5.01 1.11 -5.04
N PHE A 38 5.74 0.30 -4.27
CA PHE A 38 6.00 0.52 -2.84
C PHE A 38 7.50 0.63 -2.61
N GLU A 39 8.03 1.84 -2.50
CA GLU A 39 9.47 2.04 -2.25
C GLU A 39 9.80 2.04 -0.76
N SER A 40 8.82 2.37 0.08
CA SER A 40 8.96 2.37 1.53
C SER A 40 7.73 1.80 2.25
N PRO A 41 7.80 1.58 3.57
CA PRO A 41 6.67 1.07 4.34
C PRO A 41 5.39 1.90 4.24
N ILE A 42 5.51 3.20 4.02
CA ILE A 42 4.40 4.16 4.04
C ILE A 42 4.24 4.85 2.67
N ASP A 43 5.11 4.56 1.73
CA ASP A 43 5.09 5.19 0.42
C ASP A 43 4.36 4.34 -0.60
N LEU A 44 3.53 5.00 -1.40
CA LEU A 44 2.79 4.44 -2.53
C LEU A 44 2.85 5.46 -3.66
N HIS A 45 3.45 5.09 -4.78
CA HIS A 45 3.45 5.91 -5.98
C HIS A 45 3.03 5.10 -7.20
N PHE A 46 2.66 5.80 -8.24
CA PHE A 46 2.18 5.21 -9.48
C PHE A 46 3.16 5.53 -10.60
N ASP A 47 3.66 4.49 -11.26
CA ASP A 47 4.61 4.60 -12.36
C ASP A 47 3.94 4.42 -13.70
N SER A 48 4.50 5.08 -14.74
CA SER A 48 4.06 4.90 -16.13
C SER A 48 4.45 3.53 -16.67
N LYS A 49 5.58 2.99 -16.21
CA LYS A 49 6.11 1.68 -16.62
C LYS A 49 6.44 0.86 -15.38
N ILE A 50 5.71 -0.22 -15.19
CA ILE A 50 5.95 -1.13 -14.08
C ILE A 50 6.89 -2.26 -14.48
N VAL A 51 7.83 -2.55 -13.59
CA VAL A 51 8.58 -3.81 -13.57
C VAL A 51 7.98 -4.68 -12.47
N PRO A 52 7.22 -5.75 -12.80
CA PRO A 52 6.49 -6.54 -11.79
C PRO A 52 7.39 -7.05 -10.66
N LEU A 53 8.63 -7.40 -10.99
CA LEU A 53 9.62 -7.85 -10.02
C LEU A 53 9.96 -6.75 -9.00
N GLN A 54 10.08 -5.50 -9.44
CA GLN A 54 10.36 -4.36 -8.57
C GLN A 54 9.21 -4.13 -7.58
N THR A 55 7.97 -4.16 -8.04
CA THR A 55 6.78 -4.03 -7.18
C THR A 55 6.70 -5.15 -6.15
N ILE A 56 6.95 -6.41 -6.55
CA ILE A 56 6.94 -7.56 -5.63
C ILE A 56 8.04 -7.41 -4.58
N LEU A 57 9.26 -7.09 -4.99
CA LEU A 57 10.38 -6.90 -4.07
C LEU A 57 10.16 -5.71 -3.14
N GLY A 58 9.73 -4.56 -3.67
CA GLY A 58 9.43 -3.36 -2.89
C GLY A 58 8.38 -3.64 -1.82
N ASN A 59 7.25 -4.25 -2.20
CA ASN A 59 6.20 -4.61 -1.26
C ASN A 59 6.68 -5.60 -0.18
N THR A 60 7.52 -6.57 -0.56
CA THR A 60 8.09 -7.55 0.38
C THR A 60 9.05 -6.87 1.36
N ILE A 61 9.98 -6.04 0.88
CA ILE A 61 10.94 -5.30 1.69
C ILE A 61 10.19 -4.34 2.65
N ALA A 62 9.21 -3.60 2.14
CA ALA A 62 8.40 -2.70 2.94
C ALA A 62 7.63 -3.43 4.05
N THR A 63 7.10 -4.62 3.77
CA THR A 63 6.42 -5.45 4.77
C THR A 63 7.39 -6.00 5.83
N ILE A 64 8.58 -6.43 5.43
CA ILE A 64 9.63 -6.88 6.35
C ILE A 64 10.08 -5.72 7.25
N SER A 65 10.25 -4.52 6.69
CA SER A 65 10.61 -3.32 7.45
C SER A 65 9.56 -3.00 8.52
N LEU A 66 8.28 -3.03 8.16
CA LEU A 66 7.18 -2.86 9.13
C LEU A 66 7.19 -3.93 10.22
N PHE A 67 7.40 -5.19 9.83
CA PHE A 67 7.50 -6.29 10.79
C PHE A 67 8.64 -6.06 11.79
N ILE A 68 9.82 -5.66 11.34
CA ILE A 68 10.97 -5.38 12.21
C ILE A 68 10.64 -4.24 13.18
N VAL A 69 10.06 -3.14 12.69
CA VAL A 69 9.67 -2.00 13.52
C VAL A 69 8.65 -2.41 14.58
N PHE A 70 7.59 -3.14 14.20
CA PHE A 70 6.57 -3.60 15.14
C PHE A 70 7.12 -4.61 16.13
N PHE A 71 8.04 -5.48 15.71
CA PHE A 71 8.63 -6.47 16.60
C PHE A 71 9.56 -5.83 17.64
N ILE A 72 10.42 -4.89 17.22
CA ILE A 72 11.32 -4.17 18.13
C ILE A 72 10.48 -3.33 19.11
N SER A 73 9.55 -2.51 18.60
CA SER A 73 8.68 -1.68 19.43
C SER A 73 7.83 -2.51 20.39
N GLY A 74 7.27 -3.61 19.91
CA GLY A 74 6.51 -4.54 20.73
C GLY A 74 7.34 -5.16 21.85
N LYS A 75 8.59 -5.56 21.56
CA LYS A 75 9.51 -6.11 22.56
C LYS A 75 9.95 -5.08 23.60
N LEU A 76 10.09 -3.82 23.21
CA LEU A 76 10.43 -2.73 24.14
C LEU A 76 9.27 -2.47 25.13
N ILE A 77 8.02 -2.54 24.65
CA ILE A 77 6.83 -2.30 25.49
C ILE A 77 6.53 -3.54 26.32
N ASN A 78 6.57 -4.73 25.72
CA ASN A 78 6.23 -5.98 26.38
C ASN A 78 7.15 -7.11 25.93
N LYS A 79 8.00 -7.59 26.82
CA LYS A 79 8.93 -8.70 26.55
C LYS A 79 8.27 -10.00 26.07
N LYS A 80 6.96 -10.18 26.37
CA LYS A 80 6.17 -11.35 25.96
C LYS A 80 5.60 -11.25 24.55
N THR A 81 5.84 -10.16 23.82
CA THR A 81 5.35 -9.96 22.44
C THR A 81 5.84 -11.10 21.54
N ARG A 82 4.90 -11.73 20.82
CA ARG A 82 5.15 -12.86 19.92
C ARG A 82 5.43 -12.33 18.52
N TRP A 83 6.40 -12.91 17.84
CA TRP A 83 6.74 -12.53 16.47
C TRP A 83 5.57 -12.69 15.48
N ILE A 84 4.71 -13.71 15.70
CA ILE A 84 3.56 -13.98 14.83
C ILE A 84 2.51 -12.87 14.88
N ASP A 85 2.32 -12.23 16.03
CA ASP A 85 1.39 -11.11 16.20
C ASP A 85 1.90 -9.88 15.44
N CYS A 86 3.20 -9.61 15.52
CA CYS A 86 3.85 -8.51 14.80
C CYS A 86 3.83 -8.73 13.28
N LEU A 87 4.03 -9.97 12.83
CA LEU A 87 3.96 -10.32 11.42
C LEU A 87 2.53 -10.16 10.88
N ASN A 88 1.54 -10.65 11.63
CA ASN A 88 0.14 -10.47 11.28
C ASN A 88 -0.24 -8.98 11.21
N LEU A 89 0.26 -8.16 12.14
CA LEU A 89 0.02 -6.72 12.13
C LEU A 89 0.66 -6.05 10.91
N ALA A 90 1.92 -6.41 10.58
CA ALA A 90 2.60 -5.86 9.40
C ALA A 90 1.88 -6.20 8.09
N LEU A 91 1.42 -7.43 7.93
CA LEU A 91 0.63 -7.84 6.77
C LEU A 91 -0.74 -7.15 6.73
N TYR A 92 -1.39 -7.00 7.88
CA TYR A 92 -2.70 -6.37 7.97
C TYR A 92 -2.67 -4.89 7.61
N THR A 93 -1.63 -4.16 8.02
CA THR A 93 -1.46 -2.75 7.64
C THR A 93 -1.32 -2.53 6.13
N ARG A 94 -0.81 -3.53 5.39
CA ARG A 94 -0.68 -3.45 3.93
C ARG A 94 -2.02 -3.46 3.20
N ILE A 95 -3.07 -3.99 3.83
CA ILE A 95 -4.42 -4.03 3.22
C ILE A 95 -4.88 -2.63 2.81
N LEU A 96 -4.62 -1.62 3.64
CA LEU A 96 -4.95 -0.23 3.33
C LEU A 96 -4.27 0.25 2.04
N PHE A 97 -2.99 -0.06 1.85
CA PHE A 97 -2.25 0.32 0.66
C PHE A 97 -2.74 -0.38 -0.60
N TYR A 98 -3.22 -1.64 -0.48
CA TYR A 98 -3.85 -2.33 -1.61
C TYR A 98 -5.17 -1.69 -2.02
N PHE A 99 -5.97 -1.21 -1.06
CA PHE A 99 -7.15 -0.42 -1.38
C PHE A 99 -6.79 0.92 -2.02
N LEU A 100 -5.75 1.60 -1.53
CA LEU A 100 -5.26 2.84 -2.13
C LEU A 100 -4.75 2.63 -3.56
N SER A 101 -4.12 1.48 -3.86
CA SER A 101 -3.67 1.20 -5.23
C SER A 101 -4.83 1.10 -6.24
N LEU A 102 -6.05 0.75 -5.80
CA LEU A 102 -7.24 0.71 -6.65
C LEU A 102 -7.68 2.10 -7.15
N ILE A 103 -7.22 3.18 -6.54
CA ILE A 103 -7.53 4.55 -6.99
C ILE A 103 -7.00 4.77 -8.41
N ASN A 104 -5.93 4.08 -8.82
CA ASN A 104 -5.39 4.18 -10.16
C ASN A 104 -6.10 3.26 -11.20
N ILE A 105 -7.32 2.81 -10.93
CA ILE A 105 -8.09 1.93 -11.84
C ILE A 105 -8.30 2.56 -13.23
N THR A 106 -8.34 3.88 -13.31
CA THR A 106 -8.44 4.65 -14.55
C THR A 106 -7.08 4.96 -15.18
N SER A 107 -5.97 4.45 -14.62
CA SER A 107 -4.59 4.78 -15.01
C SER A 107 -4.28 6.28 -14.98
N PHE A 108 -5.08 7.05 -14.26
CA PHE A 108 -4.96 8.50 -14.17
C PHE A 108 -3.61 8.94 -13.62
N PHE A 109 -3.21 8.41 -12.45
CA PHE A 109 -1.95 8.79 -11.82
C PHE A 109 -0.72 8.33 -12.63
N SER A 110 -0.76 7.15 -13.22
CA SER A 110 0.34 6.65 -14.04
C SER A 110 0.51 7.43 -15.35
N SER A 111 -0.58 7.93 -15.93
CA SER A 111 -0.51 8.80 -17.12
C SER A 111 0.06 10.18 -16.79
N GLN A 112 -0.24 10.73 -15.63
CA GLN A 112 0.34 11.99 -15.14
C GLN A 112 1.85 11.85 -14.91
N THR A 113 2.30 10.75 -14.30
CA THR A 113 3.73 10.49 -14.11
C THR A 113 4.46 10.42 -15.43
N SER A 114 3.90 9.76 -16.46
CA SER A 114 4.50 9.69 -17.79
C SER A 114 4.60 11.06 -18.47
N ALA A 115 3.62 11.92 -18.27
CA ALA A 115 3.64 13.29 -18.80
C ALA A 115 4.75 14.13 -18.17
N LEU A 116 4.99 13.97 -16.87
CA LEU A 116 6.04 14.68 -16.15
C LEU A 116 7.45 14.16 -16.51
N GLU A 117 7.62 12.86 -16.75
CA GLU A 117 8.90 12.27 -17.16
C GLU A 117 9.33 12.68 -18.58
N THR A 118 8.37 12.90 -19.48
CA THR A 118 8.66 13.23 -20.90
C THR A 118 8.90 14.71 -21.15
N THR A 119 8.54 15.57 -20.21
CA THR A 119 8.59 17.02 -20.40
C THR A 119 9.50 17.68 -19.36
N ASN A 120 10.72 18.04 -19.80
CA ASN A 120 11.57 18.98 -19.06
C ASN A 120 11.04 20.44 -19.13
N ASP A 121 9.89 20.68 -19.72
CA ASP A 121 9.32 22.00 -19.93
C ASP A 121 8.18 22.30 -18.95
N LEU A 122 8.30 23.42 -18.23
CA LEU A 122 7.28 23.97 -17.32
C LEU A 122 5.93 24.25 -18.01
N ASP A 123 5.91 24.40 -19.34
CA ASP A 123 4.69 24.59 -20.13
C ASP A 123 3.77 23.37 -20.17
N SER A 124 4.28 22.19 -19.86
CA SER A 124 3.47 20.97 -19.80
C SER A 124 2.65 20.85 -18.50
N LEU A 125 3.08 21.52 -17.43
CA LEU A 125 2.32 21.59 -16.18
C LEU A 125 0.98 22.33 -16.37
N ASN A 126 0.87 23.22 -17.35
CA ASN A 126 -0.37 23.89 -17.71
C ASN A 126 -1.38 22.99 -18.46
N LYS A 127 -0.97 21.80 -18.90
CA LYS A 127 -1.86 20.83 -19.58
C LYS A 127 -2.43 19.77 -18.64
N ILE A 128 -2.01 19.74 -17.38
CA ILE A 128 -2.66 18.91 -16.37
C ILE A 128 -4.05 19.52 -16.18
N ASP A 129 -5.07 18.80 -16.63
CA ASP A 129 -6.44 19.28 -16.51
C ASP A 129 -6.76 19.41 -15.02
N LEU A 130 -7.06 20.64 -14.56
CA LEU A 130 -7.34 20.96 -13.16
C LEU A 130 -8.49 20.08 -12.62
N ALA A 131 -9.43 19.71 -13.52
CA ALA A 131 -10.52 18.81 -13.21
C ALA A 131 -10.02 17.39 -12.81
N ASP A 132 -9.03 16.90 -13.51
CA ASP A 132 -8.43 15.57 -13.25
C ASP A 132 -7.68 15.55 -11.91
N MET A 133 -6.97 16.63 -11.57
CA MET A 133 -6.35 16.78 -10.25
C MET A 133 -7.41 16.80 -9.13
N ILE A 134 -8.49 17.55 -9.31
CA ILE A 134 -9.57 17.65 -8.32
C ILE A 134 -10.23 16.28 -8.12
N ILE A 135 -10.49 15.53 -9.17
CA ILE A 135 -11.07 14.19 -9.10
C ILE A 135 -10.13 13.24 -8.34
N GLY A 136 -8.83 13.19 -8.71
CA GLY A 136 -7.87 12.33 -8.05
C GLY A 136 -7.72 12.62 -6.56
N TYR A 137 -7.56 13.89 -6.18
CA TYR A 137 -7.45 14.27 -4.77
C TYR A 137 -8.76 14.11 -4.00
N SER A 138 -9.93 14.27 -4.65
CA SER A 138 -11.22 14.03 -4.01
C SER A 138 -11.38 12.58 -3.54
N PHE A 139 -10.93 11.61 -4.33
CA PHE A 139 -10.92 10.19 -3.92
C PHE A 139 -10.04 9.95 -2.69
N VAL A 140 -8.86 10.56 -2.63
CA VAL A 140 -7.97 10.47 -1.48
C VAL A 140 -8.64 11.09 -0.24
N PHE A 141 -9.24 12.26 -0.37
CA PHE A 141 -9.95 12.93 0.73
C PHE A 141 -11.14 12.11 1.24
N ILE A 142 -11.96 11.56 0.36
CA ILE A 142 -13.10 10.71 0.73
C ILE A 142 -12.62 9.47 1.49
N PHE A 143 -11.51 8.85 1.06
CA PHE A 143 -10.96 7.67 1.71
C PHE A 143 -10.42 7.94 3.13
N PHE A 144 -9.87 9.14 3.37
CA PHE A 144 -9.36 9.52 4.70
C PHE A 144 -10.42 10.17 5.60
N ALA A 145 -11.59 10.55 5.07
CA ALA A 145 -12.67 11.15 5.85
C ALA A 145 -13.60 10.11 6.51
N PHE A 146 -13.48 8.84 6.16
CA PHE A 146 -14.21 7.70 6.74
C PHE A 146 -13.28 6.78 7.53
#